data_1d8988005d9a89ed742f18e9f508a891
#
_entry.id   1d8988005d9a89ed742f18e9f508a891
#
_cell.length_a   1.000
_cell.length_b   1.000
_cell.length_c   1.000
_cell.angle_alpha   90.00
_cell.angle_beta   90.00
_cell.angle_gamma   90.00
#
_symmetry.space_group_name_H-M   'P 1'
#
loop_
_entity.id
_entity.type
_entity.pdbx_description
1 polymer ?
#
loop_
_entity_poly.entity_id
_entity_poly.type
_entity_poly.pdbx_seq_one_letter_code
_entity_poly.pdbx_strand_id
1 'polypeptide(L)'
;NKLTVTLNNQTVDTDMVIMAIGVVPETKIVKNTEIATNSRGAIIVNDKMETSIKDIYAVGDAIEIKNFVTNKASYVPLAGPANKQGRIAADNICGFDRHYQGTQGSSILKVFDLTVASSGINEKTARELNLNYDKVYTYSANHAGYYPGAVNMSIKVLFDKSTGTILGAQIVGYDGVDKRMDVLAAAIRAKMTGFDLTELELCYAPPYGSAKDPVNMAGFVIENILTDKIKQYNWDDVASLPRDGSVILLDTRTELEYANGHIDGYINIPLDSLRTRLHELNLNKPIYVTCQIGLRGYIASRILSQNGFDTYNLNGGYRLYNTIFNQEHDEPKIKTMHPACPIENPETIKINACGLQCPGPIVKLSASLETAKDGDIIEIQTTDPAFATDLDGYCRRTGNELIELSCNKGISSAKIKKG
;
A
#
# COMPACT_ATOMS: atom_id res chain seq x y z
N ASN A 1 12.96 32.85 18.54
CA ASN A 1 12.59 32.20 19.80
C ASN A 1 12.67 30.69 19.57
N LYS A 2 13.54 30.00 20.30
CA LYS A 2 13.56 28.53 20.32
C LYS A 2 12.48 28.01 21.26
N LEU A 3 11.84 26.93 20.86
CA LEU A 3 10.90 26.19 21.68
C LEU A 3 11.62 24.94 22.23
N THR A 4 11.45 24.65 23.51
CA THR A 4 11.95 23.41 24.11
C THR A 4 10.78 22.49 24.40
N VAL A 5 10.75 21.32 23.77
CA VAL A 5 9.74 20.29 23.98
C VAL A 5 10.29 19.27 24.98
N THR A 6 9.61 19.10 26.10
CA THR A 6 9.96 18.10 27.09
C THR A 6 9.21 16.80 26.79
N LEU A 7 9.95 15.73 26.53
CA LEU A 7 9.47 14.36 26.43
C LEU A 7 9.73 13.62 27.74
N ASN A 8 9.19 12.42 27.88
CA ASN A 8 9.33 11.65 29.14
C ASN A 8 10.79 11.49 29.61
N ASN A 9 11.74 11.30 28.69
CA ASN A 9 13.14 11.00 29.00
C ASN A 9 14.15 11.95 28.36
N GLN A 10 13.71 12.99 27.64
CA GLN A 10 14.61 13.93 26.95
C GLN A 10 13.92 15.24 26.63
N THR A 11 14.71 16.25 26.35
CA THR A 11 14.26 17.55 25.83
C THR A 11 14.77 17.74 24.41
N VAL A 12 13.93 18.35 23.55
CA VAL A 12 14.27 18.66 22.16
C VAL A 12 14.04 20.15 21.92
N ASP A 13 15.08 20.86 21.49
CA ASP A 13 14.96 22.25 21.06
C ASP A 13 14.55 22.29 19.58
N THR A 14 13.53 23.08 19.27
CA THR A 14 12.96 23.18 17.91
C THR A 14 12.46 24.61 17.65
N ASP A 15 12.31 24.95 16.38
CA ASP A 15 11.74 26.25 15.97
C ASP A 15 10.21 26.18 15.83
N MET A 16 9.65 25.00 15.61
CA MET A 16 8.21 24.77 15.42
C MET A 16 7.75 23.45 16.02
N VAL A 17 6.55 23.44 16.58
CA VAL A 17 5.88 22.22 17.04
C VAL A 17 4.56 22.07 16.29
N ILE A 18 4.36 20.94 15.62
CA ILE A 18 3.10 20.60 14.94
C ILE A 18 2.31 19.63 15.81
N MET A 19 1.15 20.05 16.30
CA MET A 19 0.25 19.20 17.08
C MET A 19 -0.73 18.48 16.15
N ALA A 20 -0.47 17.20 15.90
CA ALA A 20 -1.30 16.32 15.05
C ALA A 20 -1.91 15.17 15.87
N ILE A 21 -2.53 15.50 17.04
CA ILE A 21 -3.01 14.54 18.04
C ILE A 21 -4.50 14.17 17.88
N GLY A 22 -5.11 14.54 16.76
CA GLY A 22 -6.53 14.32 16.48
C GLY A 22 -7.45 15.39 17.09
N VAL A 23 -8.74 15.10 17.06
CA VAL A 23 -9.80 16.00 17.53
C VAL A 23 -10.67 15.32 18.58
N VAL A 24 -11.26 16.11 19.45
CA VAL A 24 -12.27 15.69 20.42
C VAL A 24 -13.57 16.45 20.19
N PRO A 25 -14.74 15.87 20.49
CA PRO A 25 -16.01 16.56 20.36
C PRO A 25 -16.06 17.82 21.22
N GLU A 26 -16.43 18.98 20.66
CA GLU A 26 -16.68 20.18 21.43
C GLU A 26 -18.13 20.18 21.90
N THR A 27 -18.37 19.56 23.05
CA THR A 27 -19.70 19.30 23.61
C THR A 27 -19.88 19.92 24.99
N LYS A 28 -19.07 20.95 25.31
CA LYS A 28 -19.19 21.66 26.61
C LYS A 28 -20.58 22.23 26.87
N ILE A 29 -21.28 22.60 25.78
CA ILE A 29 -22.65 23.14 25.87
C ILE A 29 -23.63 22.15 26.53
N VAL A 30 -23.43 20.83 26.39
CA VAL A 30 -24.32 19.81 26.96
C VAL A 30 -23.82 19.23 28.28
N LYS A 31 -22.65 19.65 28.78
CA LYS A 31 -21.99 19.05 29.94
C LYS A 31 -22.84 19.04 31.20
N ASN A 32 -23.70 20.05 31.38
CA ASN A 32 -24.57 20.21 32.58
C ASN A 32 -26.05 19.90 32.27
N THR A 33 -26.30 19.12 31.23
CA THR A 33 -27.64 18.68 30.83
C THR A 33 -27.79 17.18 31.05
N GLU A 34 -28.99 16.64 30.86
CA GLU A 34 -29.29 15.21 30.91
C GLU A 34 -29.03 14.51 29.54
N ILE A 35 -28.43 15.21 28.59
CA ILE A 35 -28.07 14.63 27.30
C ILE A 35 -26.95 13.62 27.49
N ALA A 36 -27.18 12.36 27.07
CA ALA A 36 -26.22 11.29 27.22
C ALA A 36 -25.00 11.51 26.30
N THR A 37 -23.81 11.34 26.88
CA THR A 37 -22.54 11.38 26.14
C THR A 37 -21.70 10.12 26.41
N ASN A 38 -20.83 9.73 25.49
CA ASN A 38 -19.88 8.65 25.73
C ASN A 38 -18.68 9.13 26.57
N SER A 39 -17.76 8.21 26.88
CA SER A 39 -16.54 8.49 27.68
C SER A 39 -15.60 9.52 27.06
N ARG A 40 -15.71 9.80 25.77
CA ARG A 40 -14.92 10.83 25.05
C ARG A 40 -15.68 12.15 24.90
N GLY A 41 -16.90 12.25 25.44
CA GLY A 41 -17.74 13.42 25.38
C GLY A 41 -18.59 13.54 24.12
N ALA A 42 -18.59 12.58 23.20
CA ALA A 42 -19.47 12.61 22.04
C ALA A 42 -20.92 12.34 22.46
N ILE A 43 -21.87 13.12 21.91
CA ILE A 43 -23.31 12.97 22.18
C ILE A 43 -23.80 11.65 21.57
N ILE A 44 -24.51 10.86 22.36
CA ILE A 44 -25.14 9.63 21.91
C ILE A 44 -26.48 9.97 21.26
N VAL A 45 -26.66 9.52 20.02
CA VAL A 45 -27.90 9.69 19.25
C VAL A 45 -28.41 8.34 18.76
N ASN A 46 -29.73 8.27 18.50
CA ASN A 46 -30.32 7.15 17.77
C ASN A 46 -30.10 7.28 16.26
N ASP A 47 -30.62 6.33 15.47
CA ASP A 47 -30.48 6.34 14.01
C ASP A 47 -31.32 7.43 13.32
N LYS A 48 -32.19 8.13 14.03
CA LYS A 48 -32.93 9.33 13.58
C LYS A 48 -32.20 10.63 13.92
N MET A 49 -31.00 10.57 14.51
CA MET A 49 -30.20 11.70 14.99
C MET A 49 -30.79 12.39 16.23
N GLU A 50 -31.75 11.80 16.93
CA GLU A 50 -32.32 12.31 18.18
C GLU A 50 -31.44 11.88 19.34
N THR A 51 -31.23 12.79 20.30
CA THR A 51 -30.47 12.54 21.54
C THR A 51 -31.30 11.73 22.56
N SER A 52 -30.74 11.54 23.77
CA SER A 52 -31.49 10.94 24.89
C SER A 52 -32.68 11.78 25.37
N ILE A 53 -32.77 13.05 24.98
CA ILE A 53 -33.87 13.95 25.30
C ILE A 53 -34.70 14.15 24.02
N LYS A 54 -36.01 13.91 24.16
CA LYS A 54 -36.97 14.03 23.06
C LYS A 54 -36.95 15.42 22.43
N ASP A 55 -37.11 15.48 21.10
CA ASP A 55 -37.14 16.69 20.30
C ASP A 55 -35.80 17.48 20.28
N ILE A 56 -34.71 16.88 20.80
CA ILE A 56 -33.36 17.43 20.71
C ILE A 56 -32.52 16.54 19.81
N TYR A 57 -31.97 17.12 18.74
CA TYR A 57 -31.16 16.44 17.71
C TYR A 57 -29.72 16.89 17.79
N ALA A 58 -28.80 15.98 17.46
CA ALA A 58 -27.36 16.28 17.31
C ALA A 58 -26.79 15.58 16.09
N VAL A 59 -25.86 16.25 15.40
CA VAL A 59 -25.24 15.78 14.14
C VAL A 59 -23.79 16.20 14.04
N GLY A 60 -23.07 15.63 13.09
CA GLY A 60 -21.70 16.00 12.75
C GLY A 60 -20.66 15.50 13.75
N ASP A 61 -19.60 16.28 13.90
CA ASP A 61 -18.42 15.90 14.67
C ASP A 61 -18.66 15.86 16.20
N ALA A 62 -19.84 16.26 16.64
CA ALA A 62 -20.21 16.24 18.05
C ALA A 62 -20.77 14.88 18.52
N ILE A 63 -21.12 13.97 17.62
CA ILE A 63 -21.89 12.76 17.95
C ILE A 63 -21.10 11.46 17.87
N GLU A 64 -21.51 10.49 18.66
CA GLU A 64 -21.19 9.08 18.45
C GLU A 64 -22.06 8.51 17.33
N ILE A 65 -21.48 7.70 16.48
CA ILE A 65 -22.18 7.08 15.36
C ILE A 65 -21.96 5.57 15.33
N LYS A 66 -22.75 4.88 14.50
CA LYS A 66 -22.57 3.47 14.21
C LYS A 66 -21.60 3.28 13.03
N ASN A 67 -20.56 2.46 13.22
CA ASN A 67 -19.72 2.02 12.09
C ASN A 67 -20.52 1.02 11.24
N PHE A 68 -20.58 1.27 9.93
CA PHE A 68 -21.37 0.46 8.99
C PHE A 68 -20.87 -0.99 8.86
N VAL A 69 -19.54 -1.20 8.93
CA VAL A 69 -18.94 -2.53 8.74
C VAL A 69 -19.07 -3.38 9.99
N THR A 70 -18.74 -2.82 11.16
CA THR A 70 -18.68 -3.57 12.43
C THR A 70 -19.97 -3.52 13.25
N ASN A 71 -20.89 -2.64 12.90
CA ASN A 71 -22.09 -2.32 13.67
C ASN A 71 -21.80 -1.84 15.12
N LYS A 72 -20.55 -1.46 15.43
CA LYS A 72 -20.15 -0.96 16.76
C LYS A 72 -20.22 0.57 16.79
N ALA A 73 -20.34 1.11 18.00
CA ALA A 73 -20.18 2.54 18.25
C ALA A 73 -18.80 3.02 17.77
N SER A 74 -18.76 4.19 17.17
CA SER A 74 -17.56 4.77 16.56
C SER A 74 -17.62 6.30 16.57
N TYR A 75 -16.48 6.93 16.38
CA TYR A 75 -16.35 8.37 16.21
C TYR A 75 -15.64 8.66 14.91
N VAL A 76 -16.33 9.29 13.96
CA VAL A 76 -15.81 9.56 12.60
C VAL A 76 -16.14 11.01 12.22
N PRO A 77 -15.28 11.98 12.60
CA PRO A 77 -15.47 13.40 12.33
C PRO A 77 -15.12 13.72 10.88
N LEU A 78 -16.08 13.50 9.97
CA LEU A 78 -15.95 13.72 8.54
C LEU A 78 -17.17 14.46 7.98
N ALA A 79 -16.92 15.38 7.05
CA ALA A 79 -17.95 16.22 6.43
C ALA A 79 -19.03 15.43 5.66
N GLY A 80 -18.66 14.33 5.00
CA GLY A 80 -19.60 13.47 4.26
C GLY A 80 -20.70 12.87 5.16
N PRO A 81 -20.33 12.17 6.25
CA PRO A 81 -21.30 11.74 7.28
C PRO A 81 -22.11 12.89 7.86
N ALA A 82 -21.47 13.99 8.27
CA ALA A 82 -22.12 15.15 8.88
C ALA A 82 -23.25 15.72 8.01
N ASN A 83 -23.01 15.89 6.69
CA ASN A 83 -24.03 16.37 5.74
C ASN A 83 -25.23 15.43 5.63
N LYS A 84 -25.00 14.11 5.58
CA LYS A 84 -26.08 13.11 5.55
C LYS A 84 -26.89 13.12 6.85
N GLN A 85 -26.22 13.25 7.99
CA GLN A 85 -26.86 13.33 9.32
C GLN A 85 -27.72 14.57 9.44
N GLY A 86 -27.22 15.76 8.99
CA GLY A 86 -27.97 16.99 9.00
C GLY A 86 -29.27 16.90 8.19
N ARG A 87 -29.22 16.27 7.01
CA ARG A 87 -30.41 16.03 6.19
C ARG A 87 -31.39 15.09 6.89
N ILE A 88 -30.91 13.99 7.48
CA ILE A 88 -31.76 13.03 8.20
C ILE A 88 -32.42 13.67 9.41
N ALA A 89 -31.69 14.48 10.17
CA ALA A 89 -32.25 15.22 11.30
C ALA A 89 -33.36 16.17 10.84
N ALA A 90 -33.11 16.96 9.78
CA ALA A 90 -34.11 17.88 9.22
C ALA A 90 -35.37 17.14 8.73
N ASP A 91 -35.20 16.02 8.02
CA ASP A 91 -36.33 15.19 7.57
C ASP A 91 -37.17 14.71 8.77
N ASN A 92 -36.51 14.20 9.85
CA ASN A 92 -37.21 13.71 11.03
C ASN A 92 -37.90 14.84 11.83
N ILE A 93 -37.29 16.02 11.96
CA ILE A 93 -37.90 17.21 12.54
C ILE A 93 -39.17 17.62 11.79
N CYS A 94 -39.18 17.45 10.45
CA CYS A 94 -40.34 17.72 9.62
C CYS A 94 -41.35 16.57 9.56
N GLY A 95 -41.20 15.52 10.37
CA GLY A 95 -42.14 14.40 10.46
C GLY A 95 -41.95 13.27 9.46
N PHE A 96 -40.86 13.26 8.68
CA PHE A 96 -40.49 12.12 7.86
C PHE A 96 -39.80 11.04 8.70
N ASP A 97 -39.90 9.78 8.29
CA ASP A 97 -39.26 8.64 8.98
C ASP A 97 -37.96 8.25 8.26
N ARG A 98 -36.85 8.86 8.66
CA ARG A 98 -35.53 8.65 8.03
C ARG A 98 -34.53 8.08 9.03
N HIS A 99 -33.75 7.09 8.59
CA HIS A 99 -32.79 6.39 9.42
C HIS A 99 -31.37 6.47 8.84
N TYR A 100 -30.41 6.77 9.70
CA TYR A 100 -28.99 6.80 9.36
C TYR A 100 -28.40 5.39 9.46
N GLN A 101 -27.88 4.91 8.33
CA GLN A 101 -27.31 3.56 8.22
C GLN A 101 -25.86 3.43 8.72
N GLY A 102 -25.37 4.44 9.43
CA GLY A 102 -23.96 4.49 9.86
C GLY A 102 -22.98 4.88 8.77
N THR A 103 -21.72 4.97 9.13
CA THR A 103 -20.63 5.33 8.23
C THR A 103 -19.56 4.25 8.15
N GLN A 104 -18.93 4.13 7.00
CA GLN A 104 -17.72 3.33 6.78
C GLN A 104 -16.43 4.15 6.89
N GLY A 105 -16.51 5.49 7.05
CA GLY A 105 -15.35 6.36 7.27
C GLY A 105 -14.47 6.55 6.03
N SER A 106 -15.08 6.70 4.84
CA SER A 106 -14.29 6.98 3.63
C SER A 106 -13.59 8.32 3.74
N SER A 107 -12.28 8.31 3.57
CA SER A 107 -11.43 9.50 3.68
C SER A 107 -10.32 9.48 2.63
N ILE A 108 -9.91 10.67 2.23
CA ILE A 108 -8.82 10.88 1.29
C ILE A 108 -8.03 12.13 1.70
N LEU A 109 -6.72 12.08 1.54
CA LEU A 109 -5.86 13.23 1.77
C LEU A 109 -4.70 13.25 0.77
N LYS A 110 -4.21 14.44 0.51
CA LYS A 110 -3.01 14.66 -0.30
C LYS A 110 -1.84 15.03 0.61
N VAL A 111 -0.72 14.32 0.43
CA VAL A 111 0.54 14.56 1.15
C VAL A 111 1.60 14.84 0.10
N PHE A 112 1.90 16.10 -0.13
CA PHE A 112 2.70 16.56 -1.29
C PHE A 112 2.13 16.01 -2.61
N ASP A 113 2.88 15.19 -3.32
CA ASP A 113 2.44 14.57 -4.57
C ASP A 113 1.69 13.23 -4.35
N LEU A 114 1.78 12.64 -3.15
CA LEU A 114 1.09 11.42 -2.81
C LEU A 114 -0.36 11.66 -2.43
N THR A 115 -1.21 10.75 -2.83
CA THR A 115 -2.60 10.64 -2.38
C THR A 115 -2.75 9.39 -1.52
N VAL A 116 -3.39 9.53 -0.36
CA VAL A 116 -3.70 8.44 0.56
C VAL A 116 -5.21 8.40 0.76
N ALA A 117 -5.82 7.25 0.55
CA ALA A 117 -7.25 7.06 0.76
C ALA A 117 -7.56 5.79 1.55
N SER A 118 -8.65 5.82 2.31
CA SER A 118 -9.13 4.66 3.05
C SER A 118 -10.65 4.64 3.15
N SER A 119 -11.22 3.44 3.25
CA SER A 119 -12.64 3.22 3.51
C SER A 119 -12.84 1.90 4.27
N GLY A 120 -13.88 1.80 5.08
CA GLY A 120 -14.14 0.64 5.92
C GLY A 120 -13.24 0.60 7.15
N ILE A 121 -12.91 -0.60 7.61
CA ILE A 121 -12.04 -0.80 8.76
C ILE A 121 -10.59 -1.06 8.35
N ASN A 122 -9.66 -0.68 9.20
CA ASN A 122 -8.26 -1.03 9.06
C ASN A 122 -7.93 -2.31 9.84
N GLU A 123 -6.73 -2.85 9.63
CA GLU A 123 -6.28 -4.08 10.27
C GLU A 123 -6.18 -3.96 11.79
N LYS A 124 -5.84 -2.79 12.32
CA LYS A 124 -5.81 -2.54 13.76
C LYS A 124 -7.20 -2.77 14.38
N THR A 125 -8.23 -2.16 13.79
CA THR A 125 -9.61 -2.35 14.23
C THR A 125 -10.08 -3.81 14.08
N ALA A 126 -9.69 -4.49 12.99
CA ALA A 126 -10.04 -5.89 12.81
C ALA A 126 -9.41 -6.79 13.90
N ARG A 127 -8.17 -6.53 14.29
CA ARG A 127 -7.47 -7.23 15.39
C ARG A 127 -8.12 -6.93 16.75
N GLU A 128 -8.39 -5.67 17.07
CA GLU A 128 -9.03 -5.24 18.32
C GLU A 128 -10.42 -5.88 18.51
N LEU A 129 -11.14 -6.09 17.43
CA LEU A 129 -12.46 -6.71 17.42
C LEU A 129 -12.44 -8.24 17.25
N ASN A 130 -11.25 -8.84 17.15
CA ASN A 130 -11.05 -10.28 16.89
C ASN A 130 -11.87 -10.80 15.70
N LEU A 131 -11.92 -10.05 14.59
CA LEU A 131 -12.63 -10.46 13.39
C LEU A 131 -11.87 -11.58 12.68
N ASN A 132 -12.61 -12.50 12.04
CA ASN A 132 -12.02 -13.52 11.16
C ASN A 132 -11.72 -12.92 9.78
N TYR A 133 -10.63 -12.19 9.67
CA TYR A 133 -10.24 -11.48 8.45
C TYR A 133 -8.95 -12.04 7.84
N ASP A 134 -8.76 -11.73 6.57
CA ASP A 134 -7.48 -11.78 5.89
C ASP A 134 -7.28 -10.51 5.06
N LYS A 135 -6.13 -10.39 4.43
CA LYS A 135 -5.75 -9.18 3.69
C LYS A 135 -4.97 -9.54 2.43
N VAL A 136 -5.06 -8.68 1.43
CA VAL A 136 -4.24 -8.76 0.23
C VAL A 136 -3.54 -7.42 0.00
N TYR A 137 -2.33 -7.51 -0.57
CA TYR A 137 -1.58 -6.36 -1.05
C TYR A 137 -1.36 -6.50 -2.55
N THR A 138 -1.73 -5.47 -3.31
CA THR A 138 -1.50 -5.42 -4.76
C THR A 138 -0.79 -4.12 -5.14
N TYR A 139 -0.03 -4.20 -6.22
CA TYR A 139 0.69 -3.05 -6.80
C TYR A 139 0.33 -2.99 -8.27
N SER A 140 -0.57 -2.10 -8.61
CA SER A 140 -1.11 -1.96 -9.95
C SER A 140 -0.95 -0.53 -10.45
N ALA A 141 -0.71 -0.37 -11.75
CA ALA A 141 -0.67 0.95 -12.35
C ALA A 141 -2.06 1.59 -12.40
N ASN A 142 -2.11 2.92 -12.30
CA ASN A 142 -3.33 3.71 -12.41
C ASN A 142 -4.01 3.57 -13.78
N HIS A 143 -3.23 3.31 -14.84
CA HIS A 143 -3.71 3.02 -16.19
C HIS A 143 -2.74 2.07 -16.93
N ALA A 144 -2.97 1.82 -18.22
CA ALA A 144 -2.16 0.90 -19.01
C ALA A 144 -0.68 1.32 -19.02
N GLY A 145 0.23 0.40 -18.60
CA GLY A 145 1.65 0.70 -18.42
C GLY A 145 2.39 1.12 -19.69
N TYR A 146 1.85 0.80 -20.89
CA TYR A 146 2.40 1.26 -22.16
C TYR A 146 1.95 2.66 -22.56
N TYR A 147 0.96 3.24 -21.87
CA TYR A 147 0.51 4.62 -22.07
C TYR A 147 1.33 5.58 -21.17
N PRO A 148 1.78 6.74 -21.71
CA PRO A 148 2.64 7.64 -20.95
C PRO A 148 2.04 8.12 -19.63
N GLY A 149 2.87 8.20 -18.58
CA GLY A 149 2.47 8.71 -17.26
C GLY A 149 1.89 7.65 -16.32
N ALA A 150 1.96 6.37 -16.67
CA ALA A 150 1.53 5.30 -15.77
C ALA A 150 2.36 5.26 -14.49
N VAL A 151 1.69 5.28 -13.33
CA VAL A 151 2.29 5.20 -11.99
C VAL A 151 1.60 4.14 -11.15
N ASN A 152 2.38 3.43 -10.33
CA ASN A 152 1.84 2.36 -9.50
C ASN A 152 1.18 2.89 -8.24
N MET A 153 0.10 2.22 -7.83
CA MET A 153 -0.55 2.36 -6.54
C MET A 153 -0.26 1.15 -5.66
N SER A 154 -0.13 1.37 -4.36
CA SER A 154 -0.12 0.32 -3.33
C SER A 154 -1.52 0.20 -2.76
N ILE A 155 -2.13 -0.97 -2.89
CA ILE A 155 -3.51 -1.24 -2.48
C ILE A 155 -3.50 -2.35 -1.44
N LYS A 156 -4.14 -2.11 -0.30
CA LYS A 156 -4.44 -3.12 0.72
C LYS A 156 -5.95 -3.27 0.83
N VAL A 157 -6.44 -4.50 0.77
CA VAL A 157 -7.86 -4.82 0.98
C VAL A 157 -7.98 -5.84 2.09
N LEU A 158 -8.87 -5.59 3.06
CA LEU A 158 -9.26 -6.52 4.11
C LEU A 158 -10.59 -7.17 3.74
N PHE A 159 -10.70 -8.48 3.99
CA PHE A 159 -11.91 -9.23 3.72
C PHE A 159 -12.17 -10.28 4.82
N ASP A 160 -13.42 -10.66 5.01
CA ASP A 160 -13.82 -11.75 5.90
C ASP A 160 -13.44 -13.11 5.27
N LYS A 161 -12.71 -13.94 6.02
CA LYS A 161 -12.21 -15.24 5.53
C LYS A 161 -13.33 -16.23 5.20
N SER A 162 -14.46 -16.12 5.88
CA SER A 162 -15.56 -17.08 5.74
C SER A 162 -16.46 -16.75 4.57
N THR A 163 -16.71 -15.45 4.35
CA THR A 163 -17.68 -14.97 3.36
C THR A 163 -17.04 -14.31 2.14
N GLY A 164 -15.79 -13.89 2.26
CA GLY A 164 -15.11 -13.07 1.24
C GLY A 164 -15.56 -11.61 1.23
N THR A 165 -16.45 -11.18 2.14
CA THR A 165 -16.99 -9.81 2.17
C THR A 165 -15.88 -8.80 2.43
N ILE A 166 -15.87 -7.72 1.64
CA ILE A 166 -14.88 -6.64 1.78
C ILE A 166 -15.17 -5.83 3.05
N LEU A 167 -14.19 -5.77 3.94
CA LEU A 167 -14.30 -5.10 5.24
C LEU A 167 -13.67 -3.70 5.22
N GLY A 168 -12.64 -3.50 4.42
CA GLY A 168 -11.96 -2.23 4.33
C GLY A 168 -10.86 -2.21 3.28
N ALA A 169 -10.43 -1.01 2.90
CA ALA A 169 -9.36 -0.81 1.94
C ALA A 169 -8.54 0.43 2.26
N GLN A 170 -7.26 0.40 1.86
CA GLN A 170 -6.32 1.51 1.93
C GLN A 170 -5.55 1.57 0.60
N ILE A 171 -5.40 2.77 0.03
CA ILE A 171 -4.65 2.98 -1.20
C ILE A 171 -3.69 4.16 -1.01
N VAL A 172 -2.45 3.97 -1.48
CA VAL A 172 -1.44 5.02 -1.56
C VAL A 172 -0.88 5.06 -2.97
N GLY A 173 -0.81 6.23 -3.57
CA GLY A 173 -0.27 6.41 -4.91
C GLY A 173 -0.21 7.87 -5.33
N TYR A 174 0.30 8.13 -6.51
CA TYR A 174 0.43 9.47 -7.07
C TYR A 174 -0.81 9.90 -7.87
N ASP A 175 -1.48 8.94 -8.54
CA ASP A 175 -2.65 9.19 -9.37
C ASP A 175 -3.60 7.99 -9.39
N GLY A 176 -4.91 8.23 -9.64
CA GLY A 176 -5.95 7.20 -9.76
C GLY A 176 -6.39 6.53 -8.45
N VAL A 177 -5.92 7.05 -7.30
CA VAL A 177 -6.25 6.56 -5.95
C VAL A 177 -7.72 6.80 -5.62
N ASP A 178 -8.22 8.00 -5.89
CA ASP A 178 -9.59 8.43 -5.67
C ASP A 178 -10.60 7.54 -6.41
N LYS A 179 -10.40 7.35 -7.71
CA LYS A 179 -11.24 6.48 -8.54
C LYS A 179 -11.40 5.07 -7.95
N ARG A 180 -10.28 4.43 -7.53
CA ARG A 180 -10.30 3.06 -7.00
C ARG A 180 -10.85 3.00 -5.59
N MET A 181 -10.57 4.02 -4.78
CA MET A 181 -11.13 4.08 -3.43
C MET A 181 -12.66 4.26 -3.48
N ASP A 182 -13.20 5.06 -4.40
CA ASP A 182 -14.64 5.22 -4.53
C ASP A 182 -15.34 3.93 -4.97
N VAL A 183 -14.72 3.16 -5.88
CA VAL A 183 -15.23 1.83 -6.24
C VAL A 183 -15.23 0.88 -5.04
N LEU A 184 -14.11 0.81 -4.29
CA LEU A 184 -14.02 -0.03 -3.09
C LEU A 184 -14.96 0.45 -1.97
N ALA A 185 -15.16 1.75 -1.80
CA ALA A 185 -16.12 2.30 -0.86
C ALA A 185 -17.57 1.91 -1.24
N ALA A 186 -17.92 1.93 -2.53
CA ALA A 186 -19.21 1.43 -3.01
C ALA A 186 -19.34 -0.08 -2.78
N ALA A 187 -18.30 -0.86 -3.04
CA ALA A 187 -18.27 -2.30 -2.80
C ALA A 187 -18.48 -2.63 -1.30
N ILE A 188 -17.80 -1.94 -0.39
CA ILE A 188 -17.98 -2.08 1.07
C ILE A 188 -19.44 -1.75 1.44
N ARG A 189 -19.99 -0.66 0.91
CA ARG A 189 -21.38 -0.24 1.20
C ARG A 189 -22.39 -1.26 0.69
N ALA A 190 -22.16 -1.86 -0.47
CA ALA A 190 -22.97 -2.92 -1.04
C ALA A 190 -22.72 -4.30 -0.42
N LYS A 191 -21.75 -4.41 0.52
CA LYS A 191 -21.30 -5.68 1.13
C LYS A 191 -20.85 -6.71 0.09
N MET A 192 -20.19 -6.24 -0.95
CA MET A 192 -19.63 -7.09 -2.00
C MET A 192 -18.50 -7.95 -1.44
N THR A 193 -18.29 -9.09 -2.10
CA THR A 193 -17.22 -10.05 -1.82
C THR A 193 -16.04 -9.86 -2.75
N GLY A 194 -14.93 -10.56 -2.46
CA GLY A 194 -13.80 -10.63 -3.40
C GLY A 194 -14.20 -11.21 -4.76
N PHE A 195 -15.17 -12.14 -4.80
CA PHE A 195 -15.70 -12.67 -6.06
C PHE A 195 -16.45 -11.61 -6.86
N ASP A 196 -17.27 -10.79 -6.20
CA ASP A 196 -17.98 -9.70 -6.88
C ASP A 196 -17.01 -8.67 -7.47
N LEU A 197 -15.85 -8.42 -6.81
CA LEU A 197 -14.84 -7.51 -7.36
C LEU A 197 -14.22 -8.04 -8.66
N THR A 198 -14.20 -9.36 -8.90
CA THR A 198 -13.69 -9.93 -10.16
C THR A 198 -14.62 -9.67 -11.33
N GLU A 199 -15.93 -9.55 -11.07
CA GLU A 199 -16.98 -9.40 -12.05
C GLU A 199 -17.31 -7.93 -12.37
N LEU A 200 -16.68 -6.97 -11.66
CA LEU A 200 -16.90 -5.55 -11.93
C LEU A 200 -16.40 -5.17 -13.32
N GLU A 201 -17.30 -4.69 -14.19
CA GLU A 201 -16.97 -4.07 -15.47
C GLU A 201 -16.67 -2.58 -15.25
N LEU A 202 -15.38 -2.26 -15.15
CA LEU A 202 -14.92 -0.90 -14.92
C LEU A 202 -14.46 -0.25 -16.23
N CYS A 203 -14.72 1.06 -16.37
CA CYS A 203 -14.39 1.80 -17.59
C CYS A 203 -12.90 1.71 -17.93
N TYR A 204 -12.60 1.22 -19.13
CA TYR A 204 -11.25 1.04 -19.64
C TYR A 204 -11.04 1.71 -20.99
N ALA A 205 -9.98 2.49 -21.06
CA ALA A 205 -9.19 2.80 -22.24
C ALA A 205 -7.77 3.11 -21.75
N PRO A 206 -6.72 2.99 -22.58
CA PRO A 206 -5.33 3.12 -22.12
C PRO A 206 -5.01 4.31 -21.21
N PRO A 207 -5.57 5.53 -21.43
CA PRO A 207 -5.32 6.68 -20.56
C PRO A 207 -6.03 6.62 -19.19
N TYR A 208 -7.03 5.76 -19.00
CA TYR A 208 -7.93 5.78 -17.83
C TYR A 208 -7.82 4.56 -16.93
N GLY A 209 -7.30 3.45 -17.42
CA GLY A 209 -7.23 2.23 -16.65
C GLY A 209 -6.45 1.13 -17.37
N SER A 210 -6.58 -0.08 -16.86
CA SER A 210 -6.11 -1.32 -17.47
C SER A 210 -7.31 -2.25 -17.66
N ALA A 211 -7.25 -3.17 -18.63
CA ALA A 211 -8.31 -4.15 -18.85
C ALA A 211 -8.60 -5.00 -17.60
N LYS A 212 -7.59 -5.22 -16.76
CA LYS A 212 -7.70 -5.70 -15.39
C LYS A 212 -7.48 -4.51 -14.47
N ASP A 213 -8.56 -3.84 -14.06
CA ASP A 213 -8.44 -2.69 -13.15
C ASP A 213 -7.80 -3.13 -11.81
N PRO A 214 -7.09 -2.25 -11.12
CA PRO A 214 -6.55 -2.52 -9.79
C PRO A 214 -7.54 -3.10 -8.78
N VAL A 215 -8.83 -2.74 -8.88
CA VAL A 215 -9.90 -3.32 -8.05
C VAL A 215 -10.16 -4.77 -8.43
N ASN A 216 -10.25 -5.09 -9.73
CA ASN A 216 -10.37 -6.49 -10.18
C ASN A 216 -9.15 -7.31 -9.76
N MET A 217 -7.93 -6.74 -9.83
CA MET A 217 -6.72 -7.43 -9.40
C MET A 217 -6.76 -7.80 -7.92
N ALA A 218 -7.27 -6.93 -7.05
CA ALA A 218 -7.48 -7.26 -5.64
C ALA A 218 -8.51 -8.40 -5.49
N GLY A 219 -9.61 -8.37 -6.25
CA GLY A 219 -10.61 -9.43 -6.32
C GLY A 219 -10.01 -10.78 -6.72
N PHE A 220 -9.22 -10.84 -7.79
CA PHE A 220 -8.56 -12.08 -8.25
C PHE A 220 -7.61 -12.67 -7.20
N VAL A 221 -6.88 -11.83 -6.45
CA VAL A 221 -6.01 -12.33 -5.37
C VAL A 221 -6.85 -12.89 -4.23
N ILE A 222 -7.92 -12.21 -3.83
CA ILE A 222 -8.86 -12.70 -2.80
C ILE A 222 -9.50 -14.02 -3.22
N GLU A 223 -10.02 -14.10 -4.45
CA GLU A 223 -10.60 -15.33 -5.01
C GLU A 223 -9.62 -16.50 -4.95
N ASN A 224 -8.36 -16.28 -5.37
CA ASN A 224 -7.34 -17.33 -5.34
C ASN A 224 -7.08 -17.87 -3.93
N ILE A 225 -7.19 -17.02 -2.90
CA ILE A 225 -7.07 -17.42 -1.49
C ILE A 225 -8.31 -18.19 -1.04
N LEU A 226 -9.50 -17.65 -1.29
CA LEU A 226 -10.77 -18.26 -0.86
C LEU A 226 -11.07 -19.60 -1.54
N THR A 227 -10.50 -19.83 -2.72
CA THR A 227 -10.64 -21.09 -3.49
C THR A 227 -9.46 -22.05 -3.31
N ASP A 228 -8.58 -21.79 -2.32
CA ASP A 228 -7.38 -22.59 -2.03
C ASP A 228 -6.45 -22.80 -3.23
N LYS A 229 -6.55 -21.92 -4.25
CA LYS A 229 -5.61 -21.92 -5.39
C LYS A 229 -4.21 -21.50 -4.94
N ILE A 230 -4.11 -20.71 -3.85
CA ILE A 230 -2.85 -20.29 -3.26
C ILE A 230 -2.99 -20.14 -1.73
N LYS A 231 -1.95 -20.54 -1.02
CA LYS A 231 -1.76 -20.19 0.38
C LYS A 231 -0.82 -18.98 0.48
N GLN A 232 -1.04 -18.12 1.46
CA GLN A 232 -0.19 -16.96 1.69
C GLN A 232 0.35 -16.90 3.11
N TYR A 233 1.45 -16.19 3.27
CA TYR A 233 1.98 -15.73 4.56
C TYR A 233 2.29 -14.24 4.46
N ASN A 234 2.40 -13.58 5.61
CA ASN A 234 2.56 -12.13 5.67
C ASN A 234 3.98 -11.75 6.10
N TRP A 235 4.32 -10.48 5.95
CA TRP A 235 5.61 -9.94 6.34
C TRP A 235 5.92 -10.13 7.83
N ASP A 236 4.92 -10.11 8.70
CA ASP A 236 5.04 -10.32 10.14
C ASP A 236 5.30 -11.82 10.49
N ASP A 237 4.97 -12.75 9.62
CA ASP A 237 5.27 -14.17 9.79
C ASP A 237 6.74 -14.50 9.49
N VAL A 238 7.42 -13.70 8.66
CA VAL A 238 8.77 -14.00 8.12
C VAL A 238 9.80 -14.24 9.22
N ALA A 239 9.76 -13.47 10.29
CA ALA A 239 10.71 -13.62 11.41
C ALA A 239 10.55 -14.96 12.17
N SER A 240 9.33 -15.54 12.14
CA SER A 240 9.03 -16.81 12.82
C SER A 240 9.27 -18.05 11.96
N LEU A 241 9.57 -17.89 10.67
CA LEU A 241 9.84 -19.02 9.79
C LEU A 241 11.13 -19.74 10.21
N PRO A 242 11.14 -21.11 10.22
CA PRO A 242 12.31 -21.88 10.57
C PRO A 242 13.52 -21.58 9.66
N ARG A 243 14.71 -21.54 10.24
CA ARG A 243 16.00 -21.38 9.53
C ARG A 243 16.88 -22.64 9.67
N ASP A 244 16.33 -23.71 10.22
CA ASP A 244 17.01 -25.00 10.49
C ASP A 244 16.97 -25.96 9.28
N GLY A 245 16.45 -25.52 8.15
CA GLY A 245 16.30 -26.34 6.95
C GLY A 245 15.08 -27.25 6.94
N SER A 246 14.16 -27.14 7.91
CA SER A 246 12.89 -27.88 7.92
C SER A 246 11.91 -27.36 6.85
N VAL A 247 12.08 -26.14 6.38
CA VAL A 247 11.35 -25.49 5.28
C VAL A 247 12.30 -24.98 4.21
N ILE A 248 11.78 -24.67 3.02
CA ILE A 248 12.53 -24.00 1.96
C ILE A 248 12.03 -22.56 1.86
N LEU A 249 12.96 -21.62 1.95
CA LEU A 249 12.71 -20.20 1.79
C LEU A 249 13.21 -19.81 0.40
N LEU A 250 12.29 -19.49 -0.53
CA LEU A 250 12.60 -19.36 -1.96
C LEU A 250 12.31 -17.95 -2.46
N ASP A 251 13.33 -17.29 -2.99
CA ASP A 251 13.19 -16.03 -3.72
C ASP A 251 13.21 -16.29 -5.24
N THR A 252 12.12 -15.93 -5.91
CA THR A 252 11.93 -16.17 -7.35
C THR A 252 12.22 -14.94 -8.20
N ARG A 253 12.88 -13.93 -7.64
CA ARG A 253 13.37 -12.76 -8.37
C ARG A 253 14.61 -13.15 -9.20
N THR A 254 15.02 -12.26 -10.10
CA THR A 254 16.26 -12.44 -10.83
C THR A 254 17.46 -12.45 -9.89
N GLU A 255 18.56 -13.03 -10.34
CA GLU A 255 19.82 -13.06 -9.57
C GLU A 255 20.29 -11.65 -9.21
N LEU A 256 20.09 -10.70 -10.12
CA LEU A 256 20.42 -9.30 -9.91
C LEU A 256 19.59 -8.65 -8.81
N GLU A 257 18.26 -8.87 -8.82
CA GLU A 257 17.36 -8.35 -7.77
C GLU A 257 17.71 -8.97 -6.40
N TYR A 258 18.00 -10.26 -6.38
CA TYR A 258 18.39 -10.97 -5.17
C TYR A 258 19.71 -10.45 -4.60
N ALA A 259 20.71 -10.25 -5.44
CA ALA A 259 22.01 -9.71 -5.05
C ALA A 259 21.93 -8.26 -4.55
N ASN A 260 20.96 -7.46 -5.02
CA ASN A 260 20.74 -6.09 -4.57
C ASN A 260 20.12 -5.99 -3.16
N GLY A 261 19.64 -7.11 -2.62
CA GLY A 261 19.04 -7.23 -1.32
C GLY A 261 17.96 -8.30 -1.31
N HIS A 262 17.93 -9.12 -0.29
CA HIS A 262 17.00 -10.23 -0.13
C HIS A 262 16.66 -10.45 1.35
N ILE A 263 15.70 -11.30 1.61
CA ILE A 263 15.36 -11.72 2.98
C ILE A 263 16.36 -12.79 3.40
N ASP A 264 16.99 -12.62 4.57
CA ASP A 264 17.99 -13.56 5.08
C ASP A 264 17.47 -15.00 5.13
N GLY A 265 18.31 -15.93 4.65
CA GLY A 265 18.03 -17.36 4.63
C GLY A 265 17.20 -17.82 3.43
N TYR A 266 16.78 -16.94 2.53
CA TYR A 266 16.13 -17.32 1.27
C TYR A 266 17.19 -17.71 0.22
N ILE A 267 16.93 -18.80 -0.51
CA ILE A 267 17.72 -19.20 -1.68
C ILE A 267 17.10 -18.60 -2.93
N ASN A 268 17.92 -18.35 -3.95
CA ASN A 268 17.41 -17.77 -5.20
C ASN A 268 17.29 -18.82 -6.31
N ILE A 269 16.08 -19.00 -6.83
CA ILE A 269 15.81 -19.67 -8.09
C ILE A 269 14.86 -18.78 -8.88
N PRO A 270 15.37 -18.06 -9.89
CA PRO A 270 14.55 -17.19 -10.72
C PRO A 270 13.35 -17.93 -11.32
N LEU A 271 12.20 -17.26 -11.40
CA LEU A 271 10.95 -17.85 -11.93
C LEU A 271 11.15 -18.52 -13.29
N ASP A 272 11.93 -17.89 -14.17
CA ASP A 272 12.14 -18.37 -15.54
C ASP A 272 12.92 -19.70 -15.59
N SER A 273 13.80 -19.95 -14.62
CA SER A 273 14.54 -21.21 -14.49
C SER A 273 13.88 -22.24 -13.57
N LEU A 274 12.81 -21.85 -12.83
CA LEU A 274 12.21 -22.69 -11.80
C LEU A 274 11.76 -24.06 -12.33
N ARG A 275 11.12 -24.13 -13.50
CA ARG A 275 10.60 -25.39 -14.08
C ARG A 275 11.70 -26.43 -14.33
N THR A 276 12.89 -25.99 -14.72
CA THR A 276 14.04 -26.87 -15.00
C THR A 276 14.82 -27.24 -13.73
N ARG A 277 14.63 -26.50 -12.65
CA ARG A 277 15.35 -26.64 -11.38
C ARG A 277 14.50 -27.20 -10.24
N LEU A 278 13.29 -27.71 -10.52
CA LEU A 278 12.41 -28.33 -9.51
C LEU A 278 13.09 -29.49 -8.76
N HIS A 279 14.01 -30.21 -9.41
CA HIS A 279 14.75 -31.33 -8.82
C HIS A 279 15.71 -30.91 -7.68
N GLU A 280 16.04 -29.63 -7.55
CA GLU A 280 16.86 -29.09 -6.47
C GLU A 280 16.03 -28.91 -5.17
N LEU A 281 14.69 -28.95 -5.24
CA LEU A 281 13.78 -28.71 -4.15
C LEU A 281 13.30 -30.04 -3.54
N ASN A 282 13.25 -30.10 -2.20
CA ASN A 282 12.77 -31.29 -1.50
C ASN A 282 11.23 -31.26 -1.40
N LEU A 283 10.56 -32.22 -2.01
CA LEU A 283 9.10 -32.35 -2.08
C LEU A 283 8.43 -32.47 -0.69
N ASN A 284 9.16 -32.98 0.32
CA ASN A 284 8.63 -33.20 1.66
C ASN A 284 8.75 -31.97 2.57
N LYS A 285 9.24 -30.83 2.06
CA LYS A 285 9.38 -29.59 2.83
C LYS A 285 8.43 -28.52 2.31
N PRO A 286 7.73 -27.78 3.19
CA PRO A 286 6.97 -26.62 2.79
C PRO A 286 7.87 -25.56 2.16
N ILE A 287 7.39 -24.87 1.13
CA ILE A 287 8.15 -23.82 0.42
C ILE A 287 7.48 -22.46 0.63
N TYR A 288 8.21 -21.53 1.23
CA TYR A 288 7.80 -20.14 1.42
C TYR A 288 8.43 -19.29 0.31
N VAL A 289 7.59 -18.88 -0.63
CA VAL A 289 7.99 -18.19 -1.86
C VAL A 289 7.89 -16.69 -1.69
N THR A 290 8.91 -15.96 -2.13
CA THR A 290 8.83 -14.51 -2.31
C THR A 290 9.19 -14.10 -3.74
N CYS A 291 8.74 -12.92 -4.13
CA CYS A 291 9.21 -12.17 -5.29
C CYS A 291 9.11 -10.68 -4.97
N GLN A 292 9.23 -9.79 -5.95
CA GLN A 292 9.23 -8.35 -5.68
C GLN A 292 7.88 -7.83 -5.13
N ILE A 293 6.73 -8.24 -5.73
CA ILE A 293 5.41 -7.67 -5.41
C ILE A 293 4.30 -8.73 -5.22
N GLY A 294 4.63 -10.03 -5.20
CA GLY A 294 3.68 -11.14 -5.03
C GLY A 294 3.26 -11.85 -6.31
N LEU A 295 3.31 -11.22 -7.51
CA LEU A 295 2.82 -11.81 -8.76
C LEU A 295 3.69 -12.97 -9.27
N ARG A 296 5.01 -12.78 -9.37
CA ARG A 296 5.93 -13.86 -9.75
C ARG A 296 5.90 -14.99 -8.73
N GLY A 297 5.77 -14.65 -7.43
CA GLY A 297 5.61 -15.62 -6.35
C GLY A 297 4.33 -16.44 -6.50
N TYR A 298 3.21 -15.81 -6.92
CA TYR A 298 1.99 -16.53 -7.27
C TYR A 298 2.22 -17.53 -8.40
N ILE A 299 2.84 -17.11 -9.50
CA ILE A 299 3.14 -17.99 -10.64
C ILE A 299 4.04 -19.16 -10.20
N ALA A 300 5.10 -18.87 -9.42
CA ALA A 300 5.99 -19.87 -8.88
C ALA A 300 5.25 -20.86 -7.97
N SER A 301 4.40 -20.40 -7.06
CA SER A 301 3.59 -21.23 -6.20
C SER A 301 2.64 -22.14 -7.00
N ARG A 302 2.06 -21.63 -8.11
CA ARG A 302 1.24 -22.45 -9.01
C ARG A 302 2.05 -23.54 -9.72
N ILE A 303 3.27 -23.21 -10.20
CA ILE A 303 4.18 -24.21 -10.79
C ILE A 303 4.52 -25.28 -9.76
N LEU A 304 4.92 -24.88 -8.57
CA LEU A 304 5.31 -25.78 -7.49
C LEU A 304 4.15 -26.66 -7.03
N SER A 305 2.97 -26.09 -6.76
CA SER A 305 1.82 -26.85 -6.29
C SER A 305 1.32 -27.88 -7.32
N GLN A 306 1.39 -27.56 -8.62
CA GLN A 306 1.07 -28.51 -9.70
C GLN A 306 2.07 -29.66 -9.79
N ASN A 307 3.26 -29.52 -9.20
CA ASN A 307 4.28 -30.57 -9.07
C ASN A 307 4.30 -31.19 -7.67
N GLY A 308 3.25 -31.00 -6.86
CA GLY A 308 3.04 -31.67 -5.58
C GLY A 308 3.69 -31.01 -4.36
N PHE A 309 4.29 -29.82 -4.51
CA PHE A 309 4.87 -29.10 -3.38
C PHE A 309 3.82 -28.35 -2.56
N ASP A 310 3.98 -28.32 -1.24
CA ASP A 310 3.21 -27.44 -0.34
C ASP A 310 3.84 -26.04 -0.33
N THR A 311 3.09 -25.03 -0.78
CA THR A 311 3.66 -23.71 -1.07
C THR A 311 2.87 -22.56 -0.47
N TYR A 312 3.59 -21.54 -0.05
CA TYR A 312 3.05 -20.29 0.53
C TYR A 312 3.69 -19.10 -0.16
N ASN A 313 2.89 -18.12 -0.62
CA ASN A 313 3.38 -16.90 -1.27
C ASN A 313 3.41 -15.72 -0.30
N LEU A 314 4.52 -14.97 -0.26
CA LEU A 314 4.62 -13.74 0.55
C LEU A 314 3.68 -12.66 0.03
N ASN A 315 2.68 -12.34 0.82
CA ASN A 315 1.71 -11.30 0.53
C ASN A 315 2.40 -9.92 0.46
N GLY A 316 2.30 -9.23 -0.69
CA GLY A 316 2.99 -7.98 -0.95
C GLY A 316 4.47 -8.10 -1.33
N GLY A 317 5.05 -9.32 -1.25
CA GLY A 317 6.41 -9.63 -1.67
C GLY A 317 7.52 -8.91 -0.91
N TYR A 318 8.73 -8.99 -1.44
CA TYR A 318 9.92 -8.35 -0.88
C TYR A 318 9.77 -6.83 -0.72
N ARG A 319 9.07 -6.18 -1.65
CA ARG A 319 8.84 -4.73 -1.60
C ARG A 319 8.18 -4.30 -0.29
N LEU A 320 7.09 -4.97 0.11
CA LEU A 320 6.41 -4.65 1.37
C LEU A 320 7.32 -4.94 2.57
N TYR A 321 7.96 -6.11 2.57
CA TYR A 321 8.90 -6.50 3.62
C TYR A 321 10.02 -5.47 3.79
N ASN A 322 10.66 -5.09 2.69
CA ASN A 322 11.77 -4.13 2.70
C ASN A 322 11.33 -2.74 3.19
N THR A 323 10.14 -2.28 2.79
CA THR A 323 9.59 -0.99 3.23
C THR A 323 9.37 -0.94 4.74
N ILE A 324 9.08 -2.09 5.38
CA ILE A 324 8.78 -2.15 6.82
C ILE A 324 10.08 -2.29 7.65
N PHE A 325 11.03 -3.11 7.20
CA PHE A 325 12.20 -3.47 7.99
C PHE A 325 13.45 -2.67 7.66
N ASN A 326 13.65 -2.26 6.42
CA ASN A 326 14.80 -1.46 6.00
C ASN A 326 14.45 0.03 5.97
N GLN A 327 14.20 0.60 7.15
CA GLN A 327 13.98 2.04 7.34
C GLN A 327 15.30 2.83 7.45
N GLU A 328 16.38 2.35 6.87
CA GLU A 328 17.56 3.19 6.70
C GLU A 328 17.21 4.29 5.69
N HIS A 329 16.69 5.39 6.22
CA HIS A 329 16.69 6.68 5.57
C HIS A 329 18.15 7.17 5.52
N ASP A 330 18.96 6.58 4.65
CA ASP A 330 20.09 7.31 4.14
C ASP A 330 19.50 8.45 3.30
N GLU A 331 19.41 9.64 3.90
CA GLU A 331 19.36 10.86 3.11
C GLU A 331 20.48 10.76 2.07
N PRO A 332 20.22 11.01 0.78
CA PRO A 332 21.28 10.99 -0.21
C PRO A 332 22.35 11.98 0.26
N LYS A 333 23.45 11.46 0.76
CA LYS A 333 24.62 12.27 1.10
C LYS A 333 25.15 12.85 -0.20
N ILE A 334 24.72 14.08 -0.50
CA ILE A 334 25.35 14.89 -1.56
C ILE A 334 26.82 15.05 -1.15
N LYS A 335 27.67 14.18 -1.68
CA LYS A 335 29.11 14.38 -1.55
C LYS A 335 29.46 15.60 -2.36
N THR A 336 29.86 16.66 -1.69
CA THR A 336 30.50 17.82 -2.30
C THR A 336 31.67 17.36 -3.18
N MET A 337 31.59 17.71 -4.45
CA MET A 337 32.58 17.37 -5.48
C MET A 337 33.98 17.82 -5.09
N HIS A 338 34.94 16.90 -5.14
CA HIS A 338 36.35 17.24 -5.35
C HIS A 338 36.56 17.46 -6.86
N PRO A 339 37.38 18.43 -7.28
CA PRO A 339 37.61 18.72 -8.69
C PRO A 339 38.38 17.57 -9.33
N ALA A 340 37.78 16.93 -10.32
CA ALA A 340 38.39 15.87 -11.11
C ALA A 340 39.07 16.43 -12.35
N CYS A 341 40.14 15.77 -12.77
CA CYS A 341 40.92 15.99 -13.99
C CYS A 341 40.05 16.03 -15.27
N PRO A 342 40.36 16.80 -16.30
CA PRO A 342 39.54 16.90 -17.50
C PRO A 342 39.64 15.62 -18.34
N ILE A 343 38.52 14.93 -18.48
CA ILE A 343 38.32 13.84 -19.40
C ILE A 343 37.53 14.37 -20.61
N GLU A 344 37.90 13.94 -21.79
CA GLU A 344 37.22 14.25 -23.07
C GLU A 344 35.70 14.06 -22.93
N ASN A 345 34.91 14.92 -23.58
CA ASN A 345 33.47 15.07 -23.48
C ASN A 345 32.72 13.73 -23.30
N PRO A 346 32.15 13.44 -22.13
CA PRO A 346 31.38 12.24 -21.93
C PRO A 346 30.10 12.27 -22.78
N GLU A 347 29.80 11.18 -23.43
CA GLU A 347 28.55 11.03 -24.17
C GLU A 347 27.38 10.80 -23.22
N THR A 348 26.27 11.51 -23.43
CA THR A 348 25.07 11.35 -22.57
C THR A 348 24.06 10.46 -23.28
N ILE A 349 23.81 9.27 -22.72
CA ILE A 349 22.84 8.30 -23.21
C ILE A 349 21.54 8.48 -22.44
N LYS A 350 20.42 8.73 -23.15
CA LYS A 350 19.10 8.91 -22.51
C LYS A 350 18.25 7.65 -22.65
N ILE A 351 17.71 7.18 -21.52
CA ILE A 351 16.88 5.98 -21.41
C ILE A 351 15.50 6.36 -20.87
N ASN A 352 14.45 6.03 -21.62
CA ASN A 352 13.09 6.05 -21.10
C ASN A 352 12.68 4.64 -20.69
N ALA A 353 12.54 4.39 -19.39
CA ALA A 353 12.07 3.15 -18.79
C ALA A 353 10.71 3.32 -18.11
N CYS A 354 9.98 4.41 -18.40
CA CYS A 354 8.63 4.60 -17.88
C CYS A 354 7.70 3.47 -18.37
N GLY A 355 6.79 3.03 -17.49
CA GLY A 355 5.88 1.92 -17.75
C GLY A 355 6.51 0.53 -17.56
N LEU A 356 7.82 0.42 -17.39
CA LEU A 356 8.44 -0.83 -17.00
C LEU A 356 8.31 -1.04 -15.49
N GLN A 357 8.01 -2.27 -15.09
CA GLN A 357 8.03 -2.69 -13.70
C GLN A 357 9.32 -3.44 -13.40
N CYS A 358 9.73 -3.48 -12.11
CA CYS A 358 10.90 -4.25 -11.68
C CYS A 358 10.86 -5.70 -12.24
N PRO A 359 11.98 -6.19 -12.82
CA PRO A 359 13.31 -5.58 -12.86
C PRO A 359 13.59 -4.71 -14.11
N GLY A 360 12.59 -4.46 -14.96
CA GLY A 360 12.72 -3.83 -16.27
C GLY A 360 13.60 -2.59 -16.32
N PRO A 361 13.43 -1.56 -15.46
CA PRO A 361 14.28 -0.37 -15.47
C PRO A 361 15.77 -0.67 -15.21
N ILE A 362 16.08 -1.54 -14.24
CA ILE A 362 17.46 -1.91 -13.91
C ILE A 362 18.09 -2.76 -15.02
N VAL A 363 17.33 -3.68 -15.63
CA VAL A 363 17.81 -4.47 -16.77
C VAL A 363 18.13 -3.56 -17.96
N LYS A 364 17.27 -2.57 -18.25
CA LYS A 364 17.49 -1.62 -19.34
C LYS A 364 18.70 -0.71 -19.07
N LEU A 365 18.89 -0.29 -17.81
CA LEU A 365 20.06 0.46 -17.37
C LEU A 365 21.34 -0.40 -17.52
N SER A 366 21.32 -1.66 -17.07
CA SER A 366 22.46 -2.58 -17.20
C SER A 366 22.90 -2.77 -18.65
N ALA A 367 21.96 -3.05 -19.53
CA ALA A 367 22.25 -3.22 -20.97
C ALA A 367 22.87 -1.95 -21.60
N SER A 368 22.43 -0.77 -21.17
CA SER A 368 23.01 0.48 -21.66
C SER A 368 24.41 0.76 -21.07
N LEU A 369 24.62 0.40 -19.79
CA LEU A 369 25.94 0.49 -19.16
C LEU A 369 26.96 -0.48 -19.76
N GLU A 370 26.54 -1.65 -20.24
CA GLU A 370 27.41 -2.61 -20.92
C GLU A 370 27.97 -2.06 -22.24
N THR A 371 27.23 -1.20 -22.92
CA THR A 371 27.63 -0.58 -24.22
C THR A 371 28.29 0.76 -24.07
N ALA A 372 28.17 1.42 -22.90
CA ALA A 372 28.76 2.71 -22.58
C ALA A 372 30.27 2.59 -22.31
N LYS A 373 31.02 3.65 -22.60
CA LYS A 373 32.45 3.77 -22.26
C LYS A 373 32.61 4.31 -20.84
N ASP A 374 33.75 4.02 -20.22
CA ASP A 374 34.07 4.56 -18.91
C ASP A 374 34.03 6.10 -18.95
N GLY A 375 33.31 6.69 -18.03
CA GLY A 375 33.08 8.15 -17.96
C GLY A 375 31.81 8.64 -18.65
N ASP A 376 31.12 7.85 -19.48
CA ASP A 376 29.84 8.23 -20.08
C ASP A 376 28.74 8.39 -19.01
N ILE A 377 27.78 9.27 -19.32
CA ILE A 377 26.65 9.56 -18.43
C ILE A 377 25.38 8.92 -19.00
N ILE A 378 24.68 8.17 -18.18
CA ILE A 378 23.37 7.63 -18.51
C ILE A 378 22.30 8.36 -17.74
N GLU A 379 21.36 8.99 -18.46
CA GLU A 379 20.16 9.59 -17.91
C GLU A 379 18.98 8.61 -18.08
N ILE A 380 18.42 8.11 -16.99
CA ILE A 380 17.27 7.19 -17.03
C ILE A 380 16.07 7.79 -16.33
N GLN A 381 14.88 7.63 -16.95
CA GLN A 381 13.60 7.94 -16.34
C GLN A 381 12.74 6.68 -16.24
N THR A 382 12.07 6.52 -15.09
CA THR A 382 11.19 5.38 -14.84
C THR A 382 10.06 5.76 -13.88
N THR A 383 8.94 5.04 -14.00
CA THR A 383 7.79 5.14 -13.09
C THR A 383 7.76 4.01 -12.06
N ASP A 384 8.81 3.18 -11.99
CA ASP A 384 8.91 2.14 -10.98
C ASP A 384 9.34 2.75 -9.64
N PRO A 385 8.50 2.70 -8.60
CA PRO A 385 8.83 3.27 -7.29
C PRO A 385 9.96 2.55 -6.56
N ALA A 386 10.26 1.30 -6.92
CA ALA A 386 11.38 0.55 -6.34
C ALA A 386 12.73 0.96 -6.94
N PHE A 387 12.71 1.59 -8.13
CA PHE A 387 13.93 1.92 -8.88
C PHE A 387 14.92 2.77 -8.09
N ALA A 388 14.44 3.77 -7.34
CA ALA A 388 15.31 4.65 -6.57
C ALA A 388 16.12 3.89 -5.50
N THR A 389 15.48 2.94 -4.82
CA THR A 389 16.13 2.08 -3.81
C THR A 389 17.06 1.05 -4.45
N ASP A 390 16.63 0.44 -5.56
CA ASP A 390 17.40 -0.59 -6.27
C ASP A 390 18.62 -0.01 -6.96
N LEU A 391 18.54 1.26 -7.44
CA LEU A 391 19.59 1.92 -8.19
C LEU A 391 20.85 2.18 -7.36
N ASP A 392 20.73 2.65 -6.13
CA ASP A 392 21.88 2.92 -5.28
C ASP A 392 22.67 1.63 -4.99
N GLY A 393 21.98 0.56 -4.61
CA GLY A 393 22.58 -0.76 -4.43
C GLY A 393 23.23 -1.30 -5.72
N TYR A 394 22.59 -1.06 -6.88
CA TYR A 394 23.13 -1.43 -8.18
C TYR A 394 24.43 -0.68 -8.49
N CYS A 395 24.45 0.65 -8.37
CA CYS A 395 25.62 1.47 -8.66
C CYS A 395 26.82 1.12 -7.77
N ARG A 396 26.59 0.94 -6.45
CA ARG A 396 27.67 0.55 -5.51
C ARG A 396 28.32 -0.79 -5.90
N ARG A 397 27.52 -1.77 -6.33
CA ARG A 397 28.04 -3.10 -6.66
C ARG A 397 28.73 -3.15 -8.01
N THR A 398 28.26 -2.38 -8.98
CA THR A 398 28.79 -2.38 -10.35
C THR A 398 29.93 -1.39 -10.57
N GLY A 399 30.31 -0.62 -9.54
CA GLY A 399 31.36 0.39 -9.62
C GLY A 399 30.97 1.66 -10.36
N ASN A 400 29.68 1.82 -10.73
CA ASN A 400 29.17 3.03 -11.37
C ASN A 400 28.86 4.11 -10.33
N GLU A 401 28.99 5.37 -10.71
CA GLU A 401 28.73 6.52 -9.84
C GLU A 401 27.32 7.06 -10.06
N LEU A 402 26.49 7.08 -9.00
CA LEU A 402 25.20 7.76 -9.01
C LEU A 402 25.40 9.26 -8.81
N ILE A 403 25.26 10.08 -9.89
CA ILE A 403 25.50 11.53 -9.87
C ILE A 403 24.27 12.25 -9.32
N GLU A 404 23.08 11.87 -9.78
CA GLU A 404 21.83 12.57 -9.44
C GLU A 404 20.68 11.56 -9.39
N LEU A 405 19.82 11.71 -8.40
CA LEU A 405 18.56 10.98 -8.31
C LEU A 405 17.47 11.93 -7.82
N SER A 406 16.39 12.02 -8.57
CA SER A 406 15.23 12.84 -8.21
C SER A 406 13.95 12.07 -8.50
N CYS A 407 12.90 12.36 -7.71
CA CYS A 407 11.57 11.81 -7.92
C CYS A 407 10.57 12.96 -7.98
N ASN A 408 9.84 13.07 -9.10
CA ASN A 408 8.83 14.10 -9.28
C ASN A 408 7.56 13.46 -9.83
N LYS A 409 6.43 13.62 -9.14
CA LYS A 409 5.11 13.07 -9.52
C LYS A 409 5.14 11.59 -9.90
N GLY A 410 5.90 10.78 -9.15
CA GLY A 410 6.02 9.34 -9.39
C GLY A 410 6.95 8.94 -10.54
N ILE A 411 7.67 9.88 -11.13
CA ILE A 411 8.73 9.62 -12.11
C ILE A 411 10.07 9.81 -11.40
N SER A 412 10.83 8.73 -11.29
CA SER A 412 12.22 8.76 -10.86
C SER A 412 13.12 9.07 -12.06
N SER A 413 13.97 10.07 -11.91
CA SER A 413 15.00 10.44 -12.90
C SER A 413 16.37 10.33 -12.25
N ALA A 414 17.29 9.63 -12.91
CA ALA A 414 18.64 9.43 -12.39
C ALA A 414 19.68 9.68 -13.46
N LYS A 415 20.87 10.17 -13.01
CA LYS A 415 22.09 10.28 -13.81
C LYS A 415 23.16 9.38 -13.21
N ILE A 416 23.68 8.50 -14.00
CA ILE A 416 24.68 7.52 -13.61
C ILE A 416 25.90 7.69 -14.51
N LYS A 417 27.09 7.77 -13.93
CA LYS A 417 28.34 7.78 -14.64
C LYS A 417 28.91 6.35 -14.65
N LYS A 418 29.28 5.89 -15.82
CA LYS A 418 29.97 4.62 -15.99
C LYS A 418 31.33 4.68 -15.32
N GLY A 419 31.60 3.74 -14.43
CA GLY A 419 32.85 3.59 -13.70
C GLY A 419 33.78 2.56 -14.30
#